data_ef9395be528fc01c4ee9ee21b0cb3eb6
#
_entry.id   ef9395be528fc01c4ee9ee21b0cb3eb6
#
_cell.length_a   1.000
_cell.length_b   1.000
_cell.length_c   1.000
_cell.angle_alpha   90.00
_cell.angle_beta   90.00
_cell.angle_gamma   90.00
#
_symmetry.space_group_name_H-M   'P 1'
#
loop_
_entity.id
_entity.type
_entity.pdbx_description
1 polymer ?
#
loop_
_entity_poly.entity_id
_entity_poly.type
_entity_poly.pdbx_seq_one_letter_code
_entity_poly.pdbx_strand_id
1 'polypeptide(L)'
;VQLFPVPSTKTLFNLYRDKDPRVDRPDADKIRRENFANYLNTFPRTPRILLVGEAPGPWGYRFSGIPFTGERQLILNALPFSGQQSSRDKPLLRLEKKPPFISNSSKYFWTALAQHHPKFFVWDAVPLHPHKPGKILSIRAPTGEEITEFSGLMRSIIEIMRPKLILAVGRKAGQALTIIGVPFQYVPHPSHGHAAEFARETERFFRKAGSL
;
A
#
# COMPACT_ATOMS: atom_id res chain seq x y z
N VAL A 1 -8.35 5.54 -15.49
CA VAL A 1 -9.27 4.86 -14.55
C VAL A 1 -9.33 5.67 -13.27
N GLN A 2 -10.54 6.09 -12.87
CA GLN A 2 -10.74 6.75 -11.58
C GLN A 2 -10.95 5.67 -10.50
N LEU A 3 -10.04 5.60 -9.53
CA LEU A 3 -10.10 4.60 -8.46
C LEU A 3 -11.27 4.84 -7.47
N PHE A 4 -11.51 6.07 -7.10
CA PHE A 4 -12.47 6.41 -6.04
C PHE A 4 -13.92 6.02 -6.32
N PRO A 5 -14.48 6.11 -7.53
CA PRO A 5 -15.85 5.68 -7.80
C PRO A 5 -16.02 4.17 -7.97
N VAL A 6 -14.95 3.37 -8.10
CA VAL A 6 -15.05 1.92 -8.27
C VAL A 6 -15.77 1.29 -7.06
N PRO A 7 -16.91 0.58 -7.24
CA PRO A 7 -17.62 -0.03 -6.13
C PRO A 7 -16.85 -1.21 -5.53
N SER A 8 -17.04 -1.45 -4.23
CA SER A 8 -16.62 -2.72 -3.62
C SER A 8 -17.44 -3.88 -4.19
N THR A 9 -16.80 -5.04 -4.26
CA THR A 9 -17.45 -6.31 -4.63
C THR A 9 -17.57 -7.24 -3.40
N LYS A 10 -18.02 -8.46 -3.61
CA LYS A 10 -18.06 -9.48 -2.55
C LYS A 10 -16.68 -9.87 -2.03
N THR A 11 -15.60 -9.55 -2.77
CA THR A 11 -14.24 -10.01 -2.52
C THR A 11 -13.16 -8.93 -2.64
N LEU A 12 -13.52 -7.73 -3.09
CA LEU A 12 -12.66 -6.56 -3.15
C LEU A 12 -13.33 -5.38 -2.43
N PHE A 13 -12.65 -4.78 -1.48
CA PHE A 13 -13.15 -3.64 -0.73
C PHE A 13 -12.43 -2.36 -1.17
N ASN A 14 -13.19 -1.37 -1.65
CA ASN A 14 -12.66 -0.06 -1.97
C ASN A 14 -12.57 0.79 -0.70
N LEU A 15 -11.39 0.84 -0.14
CA LEU A 15 -11.11 1.57 1.09
C LEU A 15 -11.22 3.10 0.96
N TYR A 16 -11.21 3.65 -0.26
CA TYR A 16 -11.35 5.08 -0.52
C TYR A 16 -12.80 5.53 -0.74
N ARG A 17 -13.73 4.57 -0.90
CA ARG A 17 -15.13 4.84 -1.16
C ARG A 17 -16.04 4.30 -0.07
N ASP A 18 -15.75 3.10 0.38
CA ASP A 18 -16.68 2.31 1.20
C ASP A 18 -16.20 2.16 2.65
N LYS A 19 -17.13 1.83 3.52
CA LYS A 19 -16.92 1.65 4.97
C LYS A 19 -17.58 0.38 5.45
N ASP A 20 -16.92 -0.31 6.37
CA ASP A 20 -17.55 -1.37 7.16
C ASP A 20 -17.83 -0.82 8.56
N PRO A 21 -19.10 -0.54 8.92
CA PRO A 21 -19.44 0.11 10.19
C PRO A 21 -19.04 -0.70 11.42
N ARG A 22 -18.71 -1.97 11.26
CA ARG A 22 -18.24 -2.83 12.36
C ARG A 22 -16.81 -2.50 12.80
N VAL A 23 -16.00 -1.93 11.91
CA VAL A 23 -14.57 -1.66 12.17
C VAL A 23 -14.13 -0.24 11.78
N ASP A 24 -14.85 0.42 10.91
CA ASP A 24 -14.55 1.75 10.39
C ASP A 24 -15.32 2.86 11.12
N ARG A 25 -14.72 4.03 11.24
CA ARG A 25 -15.40 5.27 11.64
C ARG A 25 -16.43 5.69 10.57
N PRO A 26 -17.43 6.52 10.90
CA PRO A 26 -18.41 6.99 9.92
C PRO A 26 -17.83 7.77 8.74
N ASP A 27 -16.68 8.41 8.93
CA ASP A 27 -15.94 9.22 7.97
C ASP A 27 -14.66 8.55 7.43
N ALA A 28 -14.50 7.26 7.62
CA ALA A 28 -13.27 6.51 7.33
C ALA A 28 -12.80 6.61 5.86
N ASP A 29 -13.71 6.65 4.92
CA ASP A 29 -13.40 6.83 3.50
C ASP A 29 -12.77 8.21 3.22
N LYS A 30 -13.28 9.27 3.85
CA LYS A 30 -12.71 10.62 3.75
C LYS A 30 -11.34 10.69 4.39
N ILE A 31 -11.19 10.16 5.60
CA ILE A 31 -9.91 10.09 6.32
C ILE A 31 -8.84 9.40 5.46
N ARG A 32 -9.15 8.26 4.84
CA ARG A 32 -8.19 7.52 4.00
C ARG A 32 -7.78 8.30 2.75
N ARG A 33 -8.70 9.04 2.13
CA ARG A 33 -8.38 9.95 1.02
C ARG A 33 -7.49 11.11 1.48
N GLU A 34 -7.79 11.71 2.62
CA GLU A 34 -6.98 12.80 3.21
C GLU A 34 -5.58 12.31 3.59
N ASN A 35 -5.47 11.14 4.24
CA ASN A 35 -4.18 10.52 4.53
C ASN A 35 -3.36 10.31 3.25
N PHE A 36 -3.99 9.80 2.19
CA PHE A 36 -3.33 9.59 0.92
C PHE A 36 -2.93 10.93 0.25
N ALA A 37 -3.77 11.96 0.33
CA ALA A 37 -3.43 13.29 -0.13
C ALA A 37 -2.24 13.89 0.63
N ASN A 38 -2.20 13.73 1.97
CA ASN A 38 -1.07 14.14 2.79
C ASN A 38 0.23 13.44 2.36
N TYR A 39 0.17 12.14 2.08
CA TYR A 39 1.31 11.40 1.52
C TYR A 39 1.74 11.97 0.17
N LEU A 40 0.81 12.21 -0.76
CA LEU A 40 1.13 12.79 -2.08
C LEU A 40 1.76 14.19 -1.97
N ASN A 41 1.30 15.01 -1.04
CA ASN A 41 1.82 16.37 -0.82
C ASN A 41 3.25 16.41 -0.30
N THR A 42 3.83 15.29 0.11
CA THR A 42 5.24 15.23 0.53
C THR A 42 6.23 15.19 -0.63
N PHE A 43 5.75 15.01 -1.85
CA PHE A 43 6.62 14.91 -3.03
C PHE A 43 6.77 16.28 -3.71
N PRO A 44 7.93 16.97 -3.59
CA PRO A 44 8.17 18.26 -4.25
C PRO A 44 8.33 18.10 -5.77
N ARG A 45 8.62 16.88 -6.21
CA ARG A 45 8.73 16.47 -7.63
C ARG A 45 8.42 14.98 -7.75
N THR A 46 8.14 14.52 -8.95
CA THR A 46 7.88 13.11 -9.25
C THR A 46 9.08 12.22 -8.86
N PRO A 47 8.91 11.23 -8.00
CA PRO A 47 9.97 10.31 -7.61
C PRO A 47 10.45 9.45 -8.79
N ARG A 48 11.73 9.11 -8.80
CA ARG A 48 12.33 8.29 -9.86
C ARG A 48 12.21 6.78 -9.63
N ILE A 49 11.84 6.38 -8.43
CA ILE A 49 11.70 4.96 -8.05
C ILE A 49 10.24 4.70 -7.72
N LEU A 50 9.69 3.66 -8.31
CA LEU A 50 8.37 3.12 -7.99
C LEU A 50 8.53 1.77 -7.30
N LEU A 51 8.06 1.64 -6.06
CA LEU A 51 7.90 0.35 -5.40
C LEU A 51 6.48 -0.14 -5.59
N VAL A 52 6.33 -1.39 -6.03
CA VAL A 52 5.01 -1.98 -6.27
C VAL A 52 4.78 -3.13 -5.32
N GLY A 53 3.73 -3.03 -4.51
CA GLY A 53 3.19 -4.11 -3.71
C GLY A 53 2.11 -4.90 -4.44
N GLU A 54 1.56 -5.89 -3.75
CA GLU A 54 0.50 -6.75 -4.31
C GLU A 54 -0.88 -6.08 -4.19
N ALA A 55 -1.33 -5.85 -2.96
CA ALA A 55 -2.64 -5.29 -2.62
C ALA A 55 -2.71 -4.88 -1.14
N PRO A 56 -3.70 -4.03 -0.74
CA PRO A 56 -3.89 -3.62 0.64
C PRO A 56 -4.14 -4.78 1.60
N GLY A 57 -3.27 -4.92 2.58
CA GLY A 57 -3.47 -5.86 3.69
C GLY A 57 -4.50 -5.35 4.72
N PRO A 58 -5.15 -6.26 5.50
CA PRO A 58 -6.25 -5.92 6.41
C PRO A 58 -5.85 -5.07 7.64
N TRP A 59 -4.59 -5.06 8.03
CA TRP A 59 -4.11 -4.46 9.28
C TRP A 59 -3.22 -3.23 9.10
N GLY A 60 -3.05 -2.73 7.89
CA GLY A 60 -2.24 -1.57 7.58
C GLY A 60 -2.94 -0.68 6.55
N TYR A 61 -2.60 -0.86 5.30
CA TYR A 61 -3.07 -0.04 4.17
C TYR A 61 -4.60 0.11 4.12
N ARG A 62 -5.37 -0.96 4.35
CA ARG A 62 -6.83 -0.89 4.34
C ARG A 62 -7.37 0.22 5.25
N PHE A 63 -6.73 0.47 6.37
CA PHE A 63 -7.14 1.51 7.32
C PHE A 63 -6.43 2.84 7.10
N SER A 64 -5.14 2.84 6.79
CA SER A 64 -4.40 4.10 6.61
C SER A 64 -4.75 4.83 5.30
N GLY A 65 -5.11 4.10 4.25
CA GLY A 65 -5.24 4.64 2.90
C GLY A 65 -3.92 4.79 2.14
N ILE A 66 -2.79 4.36 2.72
CA ILE A 66 -1.46 4.50 2.13
C ILE A 66 -0.77 3.13 2.05
N PRO A 67 -0.22 2.74 0.88
CA PRO A 67 0.48 1.46 0.73
C PRO A 67 1.57 1.25 1.78
N PHE A 68 1.72 0.04 2.27
CA PHE A 68 2.69 -0.35 3.30
C PHE A 68 2.65 0.50 4.58
N THR A 69 1.55 1.19 4.88
CA THR A 69 1.46 2.10 6.03
C THR A 69 0.34 1.68 6.97
N GLY A 70 0.60 1.76 8.27
CA GLY A 70 -0.40 1.55 9.32
C GLY A 70 -0.84 2.86 9.96
N GLU A 71 -2.07 2.92 10.47
CA GLU A 71 -2.63 4.11 11.15
C GLU A 71 -1.75 4.55 12.33
N ARG A 72 -1.24 3.59 13.12
CA ARG A 72 -0.39 3.90 14.28
C ARG A 72 0.84 4.71 13.88
N GLN A 73 1.43 4.44 12.72
CA GLN A 73 2.59 5.19 12.24
C GLN A 73 2.22 6.64 11.88
N LEU A 74 1.04 6.86 11.31
CA LEU A 74 0.55 8.19 10.94
C LEU A 74 0.27 9.06 12.17
N ILE A 75 -0.40 8.48 13.17
CA ILE A 75 -0.81 9.21 14.39
C ILE A 75 0.37 9.56 15.28
N LEU A 76 1.36 8.66 15.37
CA LEU A 76 2.56 8.86 16.19
C LEU A 76 3.63 9.71 15.48
N ASN A 77 3.33 10.27 14.31
CA ASN A 77 4.28 11.04 13.50
C ASN A 77 5.62 10.29 13.29
N ALA A 78 5.52 8.96 13.14
CA ALA A 78 6.70 8.09 12.96
C ALA A 78 7.20 8.06 11.51
N LEU A 79 6.60 8.86 10.62
CA LEU A 79 6.88 8.94 9.19
C LEU A 79 7.11 10.40 8.78
N PRO A 80 7.70 10.66 7.59
CA PRO A 80 7.83 12.01 7.03
C PRO A 80 6.50 12.69 6.69
N PHE A 81 5.37 12.05 6.98
CA PHE A 81 4.00 12.53 6.82
C PHE A 81 3.13 12.02 7.96
N SER A 82 2.06 12.73 8.24
CA SER A 82 1.09 12.39 9.28
C SER A 82 -0.29 12.11 8.69
N GLY A 83 -1.18 11.60 9.51
CA GLY A 83 -2.56 11.36 9.13
C GLY A 83 -3.44 10.98 10.32
N GLN A 84 -4.65 10.56 10.02
CA GLN A 84 -5.68 10.27 11.00
C GLN A 84 -6.04 8.79 11.03
N GLN A 85 -6.61 8.35 12.14
CA GLN A 85 -7.17 7.01 12.32
C GLN A 85 -8.53 6.91 11.66
N SER A 86 -8.71 5.95 10.75
CA SER A 86 -9.99 5.64 10.11
C SER A 86 -10.75 4.49 10.80
N SER A 87 -10.05 3.67 11.58
CA SER A 87 -10.65 2.60 12.36
C SER A 87 -11.39 3.14 13.59
N ARG A 88 -12.44 2.43 14.02
CA ARG A 88 -13.12 2.72 15.30
C ARG A 88 -12.20 2.44 16.47
N ASP A 89 -12.25 3.25 17.51
CA ASP A 89 -11.53 3.02 18.78
C ASP A 89 -12.00 1.71 19.45
N LYS A 90 -13.31 1.45 19.33
CA LYS A 90 -13.96 0.23 19.82
C LYS A 90 -14.68 -0.45 18.65
N PRO A 91 -13.99 -1.37 17.91
CA PRO A 91 -14.63 -2.15 16.87
C PRO A 91 -15.79 -3.00 17.41
N LEU A 92 -16.82 -3.19 16.60
CA LEU A 92 -17.97 -4.06 16.94
C LEU A 92 -17.63 -5.54 16.71
N LEU A 93 -16.58 -5.84 15.96
CA LEU A 93 -16.06 -7.20 15.80
C LEU A 93 -15.05 -7.50 16.91
N ARG A 94 -15.08 -8.75 17.40
CA ARG A 94 -14.01 -9.25 18.25
C ARG A 94 -12.74 -9.45 17.42
N LEU A 95 -11.71 -8.64 17.69
CA LEU A 95 -10.47 -8.61 16.93
C LEU A 95 -9.29 -9.03 17.81
N GLU A 96 -8.32 -9.74 17.22
CA GLU A 96 -7.04 -10.08 17.86
C GLU A 96 -6.15 -8.85 18.05
N LYS A 97 -6.31 -7.82 17.19
CA LYS A 97 -5.55 -6.59 17.22
C LYS A 97 -6.40 -5.42 17.69
N LYS A 98 -5.76 -4.49 18.38
CA LYS A 98 -6.41 -3.25 18.85
C LYS A 98 -6.05 -2.07 17.93
N PRO A 99 -7.01 -1.18 17.62
CA PRO A 99 -6.71 0.08 16.91
C PRO A 99 -5.86 1.03 17.80
N PRO A 100 -5.13 1.96 17.23
CA PRO A 100 -4.88 2.12 15.79
C PRO A 100 -4.03 0.97 15.23
N PHE A 101 -4.37 0.51 14.01
CA PHE A 101 -3.78 -0.70 13.45
C PHE A 101 -2.43 -0.45 12.78
N ILE A 102 -1.58 -1.49 12.83
CA ILE A 102 -0.30 -1.57 12.11
C ILE A 102 -0.04 -3.02 11.71
N SER A 103 0.51 -3.23 10.52
CA SER A 103 1.00 -4.54 10.07
C SER A 103 2.52 -4.67 10.26
N ASN A 104 3.02 -5.89 10.35
CA ASN A 104 4.47 -6.13 10.37
C ASN A 104 5.13 -5.65 9.06
N SER A 105 4.45 -5.83 7.91
CA SER A 105 4.93 -5.31 6.63
C SER A 105 5.14 -3.81 6.67
N SER A 106 4.16 -3.06 7.20
CA SER A 106 4.25 -1.60 7.34
C SER A 106 5.41 -1.18 8.23
N LYS A 107 5.57 -1.87 9.36
CA LYS A 107 6.65 -1.58 10.30
C LYS A 107 8.01 -1.75 9.63
N TYR A 108 8.29 -2.91 9.05
CA TYR A 108 9.60 -3.21 8.47
C TYR A 108 9.88 -2.41 7.20
N PHE A 109 8.84 -2.14 6.37
CA PHE A 109 8.97 -1.32 5.19
C PHE A 109 9.49 0.08 5.53
N TRP A 110 8.84 0.77 6.45
CA TRP A 110 9.24 2.13 6.82
C TRP A 110 10.49 2.18 7.69
N THR A 111 10.76 1.17 8.50
CA THR A 111 12.06 1.07 9.20
C THR A 111 13.23 1.08 8.22
N ALA A 112 13.09 0.41 7.07
CA ALA A 112 14.13 0.38 6.05
C ALA A 112 14.17 1.65 5.17
N LEU A 113 13.01 2.23 4.83
CA LEU A 113 12.91 3.18 3.73
C LEU A 113 12.56 4.61 4.11
N ALA A 114 12.21 4.91 5.36
CA ALA A 114 11.83 6.28 5.76
C ALA A 114 12.91 7.31 5.44
N GLN A 115 14.18 6.98 5.61
CA GLN A 115 15.32 7.84 5.29
C GLN A 115 15.47 8.19 3.79
N HIS A 116 14.87 7.38 2.92
CA HIS A 116 14.91 7.58 1.47
C HIS A 116 13.72 8.37 0.93
N HIS A 117 12.70 8.64 1.76
CA HIS A 117 11.59 9.48 1.36
C HIS A 117 12.08 10.94 1.17
N PRO A 118 11.65 11.65 0.12
CA PRO A 118 10.64 11.36 -0.90
C PRO A 118 11.21 10.84 -2.25
N LYS A 119 12.32 10.11 -2.27
CA LYS A 119 12.97 9.63 -3.50
C LYS A 119 12.18 8.52 -4.22
N PHE A 120 11.21 7.91 -3.55
CA PHE A 120 10.39 6.83 -4.09
C PHE A 120 8.91 7.06 -3.84
N PHE A 121 8.08 6.53 -4.72
CA PHE A 121 6.63 6.38 -4.53
C PHE A 121 6.31 4.91 -4.34
N VAL A 122 5.31 4.60 -3.53
CA VAL A 122 4.83 3.24 -3.36
C VAL A 122 3.37 3.11 -3.75
N TRP A 123 3.06 2.04 -4.51
CA TRP A 123 1.71 1.71 -4.95
C TRP A 123 1.51 0.20 -4.96
N ASP A 124 0.26 -0.27 -5.00
CA ASP A 124 -0.05 -1.69 -5.13
C ASP A 124 -0.63 -2.00 -6.51
N ALA A 125 -0.35 -3.20 -7.04
CA ALA A 125 -0.85 -3.66 -8.34
C ALA A 125 -2.39 -3.69 -8.36
N VAL A 126 -3.01 -4.11 -7.25
CA VAL A 126 -4.45 -4.02 -7.01
C VAL A 126 -4.70 -3.09 -5.84
N PRO A 127 -5.23 -1.86 -6.05
CA PRO A 127 -5.35 -0.86 -4.98
C PRO A 127 -6.57 -1.04 -4.08
N LEU A 128 -7.38 -2.07 -4.29
CA LEU A 128 -8.51 -2.47 -3.45
C LEU A 128 -8.11 -3.64 -2.55
N HIS A 129 -8.69 -3.69 -1.34
CA HIS A 129 -8.36 -4.75 -0.38
C HIS A 129 -9.06 -6.07 -0.74
N PRO A 130 -8.31 -7.14 -1.14
CA PRO A 130 -8.88 -8.44 -1.44
C PRO A 130 -9.14 -9.22 -0.16
N HIS A 131 -10.36 -9.76 -0.04
CA HIS A 131 -10.79 -10.50 1.14
C HIS A 131 -11.69 -11.70 0.78
N LYS A 132 -11.85 -12.65 1.71
CA LYS A 132 -12.81 -13.74 1.55
C LYS A 132 -14.22 -13.20 1.75
N PRO A 133 -15.25 -13.73 1.03
CA PRO A 133 -16.63 -13.31 1.19
C PRO A 133 -17.08 -13.28 2.66
N GLY A 134 -17.70 -12.18 3.07
CA GLY A 134 -18.17 -11.97 4.45
C GLY A 134 -17.09 -11.74 5.51
N LYS A 135 -15.78 -11.87 5.18
CA LYS A 135 -14.66 -11.74 6.12
C LYS A 135 -13.73 -10.59 5.71
N ILE A 136 -14.19 -9.35 5.87
CA ILE A 136 -13.51 -8.11 5.42
C ILE A 136 -12.08 -7.93 5.92
N LEU A 137 -11.71 -8.53 7.04
CA LEU A 137 -10.35 -8.48 7.60
C LEU A 137 -9.52 -9.74 7.32
N SER A 138 -9.97 -10.58 6.39
CA SER A 138 -9.18 -11.74 5.96
C SER A 138 -8.14 -11.36 4.91
N ILE A 139 -7.13 -12.22 4.75
CA ILE A 139 -6.10 -12.08 3.72
C ILE A 139 -6.40 -13.04 2.58
N ARG A 140 -6.31 -12.54 1.36
CA ARG A 140 -6.36 -13.29 0.11
C ARG A 140 -5.45 -12.60 -0.93
N ALA A 141 -4.81 -13.36 -1.78
CA ALA A 141 -4.15 -12.81 -2.96
C ALA A 141 -5.20 -12.34 -3.99
N PRO A 142 -4.95 -11.26 -4.75
CA PRO A 142 -5.74 -10.93 -5.92
C PRO A 142 -5.72 -12.05 -6.95
N THR A 143 -6.79 -12.19 -7.73
CA THR A 143 -6.82 -13.07 -8.89
C THR A 143 -6.12 -12.42 -10.09
N GLY A 144 -5.81 -13.23 -11.12
CA GLY A 144 -5.25 -12.70 -12.38
C GLY A 144 -6.20 -11.71 -13.07
N GLU A 145 -7.52 -11.95 -13.00
CA GLU A 145 -8.55 -11.06 -13.53
C GLU A 145 -8.56 -9.72 -12.80
N GLU A 146 -8.51 -9.74 -11.46
CA GLU A 146 -8.43 -8.52 -10.64
C GLU A 146 -7.16 -7.70 -10.95
N ILE A 147 -6.01 -8.36 -11.16
CA ILE A 147 -4.77 -7.70 -11.58
C ILE A 147 -4.93 -7.07 -12.96
N THR A 148 -5.54 -7.78 -13.89
CA THR A 148 -5.78 -7.29 -15.26
C THR A 148 -6.72 -6.10 -15.28
N GLU A 149 -7.78 -6.11 -14.46
CA GLU A 149 -8.72 -5.00 -14.31
C GLU A 149 -8.01 -3.69 -13.89
N PHE A 150 -7.05 -3.76 -12.97
CA PHE A 150 -6.31 -2.58 -12.52
C PHE A 150 -5.02 -2.29 -13.31
N SER A 151 -4.70 -3.09 -14.35
CA SER A 151 -3.49 -2.90 -15.16
C SER A 151 -3.42 -1.54 -15.83
N GLY A 152 -4.55 -1.02 -16.32
CA GLY A 152 -4.64 0.31 -16.92
C GLY A 152 -4.28 1.44 -15.94
N LEU A 153 -4.71 1.34 -14.67
CA LEU A 153 -4.34 2.30 -13.63
C LEU A 153 -2.83 2.26 -13.34
N MET A 154 -2.24 1.07 -13.22
CA MET A 154 -0.79 0.93 -13.02
C MET A 154 0.00 1.52 -14.18
N ARG A 155 -0.41 1.28 -15.42
CA ARG A 155 0.23 1.87 -16.61
C ARG A 155 0.14 3.40 -16.58
N SER A 156 -1.02 3.97 -16.26
CA SER A 156 -1.19 5.44 -16.12
C SER A 156 -0.27 6.02 -15.04
N ILE A 157 -0.11 5.34 -13.90
CA ILE A 157 0.84 5.77 -12.85
C ILE A 157 2.27 5.78 -13.41
N ILE A 158 2.67 4.74 -14.11
CA ILE A 158 4.02 4.63 -14.72
C ILE A 158 4.23 5.72 -15.77
N GLU A 159 3.24 5.99 -16.62
CA GLU A 159 3.28 7.05 -17.64
C GLU A 159 3.43 8.46 -17.04
N ILE A 160 2.69 8.74 -15.95
CA ILE A 160 2.76 10.02 -15.23
C ILE A 160 4.10 10.15 -14.50
N MET A 161 4.52 9.11 -13.80
CA MET A 161 5.71 9.15 -12.96
C MET A 161 7.01 9.03 -13.76
N ARG A 162 6.99 8.28 -14.86
CA ARG A 162 8.18 7.94 -15.66
C ARG A 162 9.36 7.47 -14.79
N PRO A 163 9.14 6.46 -13.93
CA PRO A 163 10.17 6.00 -13.00
C PRO A 163 11.35 5.43 -13.77
N LYS A 164 12.57 5.70 -13.31
CA LYS A 164 13.80 5.07 -13.84
C LYS A 164 13.97 3.64 -13.35
N LEU A 165 13.32 3.30 -12.23
CA LEU A 165 13.41 2.00 -11.60
C LEU A 165 12.05 1.61 -11.00
N ILE A 166 11.61 0.39 -11.31
CA ILE A 166 10.43 -0.24 -10.71
C ILE A 166 10.89 -1.44 -9.90
N LEU A 167 10.55 -1.48 -8.62
CA LEU A 167 10.86 -2.56 -7.70
C LEU A 167 9.58 -3.31 -7.32
N ALA A 168 9.52 -4.60 -7.64
CA ALA A 168 8.48 -5.49 -7.15
C ALA A 168 8.78 -5.93 -5.71
N VAL A 169 7.92 -5.58 -4.75
CA VAL A 169 8.08 -5.93 -3.35
C VAL A 169 7.39 -7.27 -3.07
N GLY A 170 8.17 -8.35 -3.15
CA GLY A 170 7.69 -9.71 -2.97
C GLY A 170 7.25 -10.39 -4.27
N ARG A 171 7.20 -11.74 -4.23
CA ARG A 171 6.90 -12.57 -5.41
C ARG A 171 5.54 -12.28 -6.04
N LYS A 172 4.53 -11.99 -5.24
CA LYS A 172 3.17 -11.70 -5.72
C LYS A 172 3.10 -10.39 -6.49
N ALA A 173 3.79 -9.35 -6.02
CA ALA A 173 3.93 -8.11 -6.77
C ALA A 173 4.65 -8.32 -8.11
N GLY A 174 5.72 -9.15 -8.12
CA GLY A 174 6.42 -9.53 -9.35
C GLY A 174 5.49 -10.25 -10.34
N GLN A 175 4.71 -11.23 -9.87
CA GLN A 175 3.70 -11.92 -10.70
C GLN A 175 2.69 -10.93 -11.29
N ALA A 176 2.20 -9.98 -10.49
CA ALA A 176 1.27 -8.97 -10.96
C ALA A 176 1.90 -8.07 -12.04
N LEU A 177 3.13 -7.60 -11.84
CA LEU A 177 3.83 -6.79 -12.85
C LEU A 177 4.12 -7.58 -14.14
N THR A 178 4.38 -8.89 -14.04
CA THR A 178 4.51 -9.77 -15.21
C THR A 178 3.20 -9.84 -15.99
N ILE A 179 2.06 -10.01 -15.33
CA ILE A 179 0.73 -9.99 -15.96
C ILE A 179 0.46 -8.64 -16.64
N ILE A 180 0.84 -7.54 -15.98
CA ILE A 180 0.71 -6.19 -16.51
C ILE A 180 1.66 -5.94 -17.70
N GLY A 181 2.73 -6.73 -17.83
CA GLY A 181 3.74 -6.58 -18.87
C GLY A 181 4.69 -5.41 -18.64
N VAL A 182 5.05 -5.14 -17.39
CA VAL A 182 5.95 -4.05 -17.00
C VAL A 182 7.29 -4.63 -16.53
N PRO A 183 8.45 -4.16 -17.03
CA PRO A 183 9.76 -4.59 -16.56
C PRO A 183 10.02 -4.08 -15.14
N PHE A 184 10.61 -4.92 -14.30
CA PHE A 184 10.89 -4.59 -12.90
C PHE A 184 12.14 -5.31 -12.39
N GLN A 185 12.66 -4.86 -11.25
CA GLN A 185 13.61 -5.58 -10.41
C GLN A 185 12.89 -6.11 -9.18
N TYR A 186 13.35 -7.25 -8.66
CA TYR A 186 12.73 -7.89 -7.50
C TYR A 186 13.44 -7.50 -6.20
N VAL A 187 12.66 -7.26 -5.15
CA VAL A 187 13.10 -7.24 -3.75
C VAL A 187 12.19 -8.14 -2.91
N PRO A 188 12.71 -8.83 -1.87
CA PRO A 188 11.89 -9.69 -1.03
C PRO A 188 10.83 -8.86 -0.30
N HIS A 189 9.70 -9.49 0.06
CA HIS A 189 8.69 -8.84 0.87
C HIS A 189 9.20 -8.69 2.33
N PRO A 190 9.00 -7.54 3.00
CA PRO A 190 9.61 -7.28 4.32
C PRO A 190 9.04 -8.13 5.47
N SER A 191 8.00 -8.94 5.26
CA SER A 191 7.45 -9.86 6.26
C SER A 191 8.11 -11.24 6.22
N HIS A 192 7.67 -12.11 7.13
CA HIS A 192 8.03 -13.54 7.17
C HIS A 192 9.54 -13.79 7.28
N GLY A 193 10.23 -12.99 8.09
CA GLY A 193 11.68 -13.18 8.33
C GLY A 193 12.61 -12.48 7.34
N HIS A 194 12.09 -11.84 6.29
CA HIS A 194 12.90 -11.22 5.24
C HIS A 194 13.18 -9.72 5.44
N ALA A 195 12.92 -9.15 6.63
CA ALA A 195 13.09 -7.71 6.86
C ALA A 195 14.52 -7.21 6.60
N ALA A 196 15.53 -7.95 7.06
CA ALA A 196 16.94 -7.60 6.86
C ALA A 196 17.35 -7.71 5.39
N GLU A 197 16.90 -8.73 4.69
CA GLU A 197 17.16 -8.93 3.26
C GLU A 197 16.48 -7.84 2.43
N PHE A 198 15.23 -7.51 2.73
CA PHE A 198 14.50 -6.38 2.11
C PHE A 198 15.28 -5.07 2.26
N ALA A 199 15.73 -4.74 3.48
CA ALA A 199 16.49 -3.52 3.74
C ALA A 199 17.80 -3.48 2.94
N ARG A 200 18.56 -4.57 2.91
CA ARG A 200 19.82 -4.67 2.18
C ARG A 200 19.62 -4.52 0.67
N GLU A 201 18.65 -5.24 0.09
CA GLU A 201 18.41 -5.22 -1.37
C GLU A 201 17.83 -3.87 -1.82
N THR A 202 16.92 -3.27 -1.06
CA THR A 202 16.41 -1.94 -1.38
C THR A 202 17.51 -0.89 -1.30
N GLU A 203 18.34 -0.90 -0.26
CA GLU A 203 19.49 0.00 -0.14
C GLU A 203 20.44 -0.09 -1.35
N ARG A 204 20.73 -1.31 -1.81
CA ARG A 204 21.57 -1.54 -3.01
C ARG A 204 21.00 -0.84 -4.25
N PHE A 205 19.68 -0.93 -4.46
CA PHE A 205 19.00 -0.28 -5.59
C PHE A 205 18.96 1.25 -5.44
N PHE A 206 18.72 1.75 -4.24
CA PHE A 206 18.70 3.19 -3.99
C PHE A 206 20.06 3.85 -4.21
N ARG A 207 21.15 3.20 -3.81
CA ARG A 207 22.52 3.68 -4.09
C ARG A 207 22.79 3.74 -5.60
N LYS A 208 22.46 2.69 -6.35
CA LYS A 208 22.61 2.68 -7.81
C LYS A 208 21.78 3.77 -8.49
N ALA A 209 20.55 3.99 -8.04
CA ALA A 209 19.67 5.03 -8.59
C ALA A 209 20.11 6.46 -8.24
N GLY A 210 20.83 6.66 -7.13
CA GLY A 210 21.43 7.93 -6.74
C GLY A 210 22.66 8.31 -7.56
N SER A 211 23.25 7.33 -8.25
CA SER A 211 24.42 7.53 -9.14
C SER A 211 24.02 7.74 -10.62
N LEU A 212 22.71 7.75 -10.93
CA LEU A 212 22.10 8.01 -12.25
C LEU A 212 21.41 9.38 -12.28
#